data_e0aea7cbe7dc7e93e0c67d356d0b82c1
#
_entry.id   e0aea7cbe7dc7e93e0c67d356d0b82c1
#
_cell.length_a   1.000
_cell.length_b   1.000
_cell.length_c   1.000
_cell.angle_alpha   90.00
_cell.angle_beta   90.00
_cell.angle_gamma   90.00
#
_symmetry.space_group_name_H-M   'P 1'
#
loop_
_entity.id
_entity.type
_entity.pdbx_description
1 polymer ?
#
loop_
_entity_poly.entity_id
_entity_poly.type
_entity_poly.pdbx_seq_one_letter_code
_entity_poly.pdbx_strand_id
1 'polypeptide(L)'
;THLLVDVGISGKKTVEGLNGLGLTGNDIDGILITHEHSDHINGLGVMCRKFGIPVYGTKGTISAIREVSNLGKLDDSLFHVIRADEKFILKDITVNPMKISHDAAEPVAYRFQYGGRRMAVATDLGIYDEYTVESLKCMDALLLEANHDINMLQVGPYPYYLKQRILGNRGHLSNELSGKLLSRLLHDNL
;
A
#
# COMPACT_ATOMS: atom_id res chain seq x y z
N THR A 1 3.00 16.22 -9.56
CA THR A 1 3.52 14.85 -9.39
C THR A 1 2.36 13.88 -9.25
N HIS A 2 2.39 12.77 -9.98
CA HIS A 2 1.40 11.70 -9.89
C HIS A 2 2.08 10.40 -9.47
N LEU A 3 1.63 9.82 -8.37
CA LEU A 3 2.15 8.57 -7.83
C LEU A 3 1.03 7.54 -7.75
N LEU A 4 1.33 6.29 -8.03
CA LEU A 4 0.47 5.16 -7.72
C LEU A 4 0.96 4.49 -6.44
N VAL A 5 0.04 4.15 -5.55
CA VAL A 5 0.30 3.24 -4.43
C VAL A 5 -0.33 1.92 -4.80
N ASP A 6 0.50 0.93 -5.03
CA ASP A 6 0.16 -0.38 -5.57
C ASP A 6 -0.47 -0.37 -6.96
N VAL A 7 -0.49 -1.51 -7.61
CA VAL A 7 -1.11 -1.75 -8.92
C VAL A 7 -1.77 -3.14 -8.91
N GLY A 8 -2.67 -3.35 -7.97
CA GLY A 8 -3.28 -4.65 -7.69
C GLY A 8 -4.28 -5.13 -8.75
N ILE A 9 -4.90 -4.22 -9.48
CA ILE A 9 -5.77 -4.54 -10.61
C ILE A 9 -4.95 -4.76 -11.89
N SER A 10 -5.56 -5.34 -12.94
CA SER A 10 -4.84 -5.55 -14.19
C SER A 10 -4.34 -4.22 -14.78
N GLY A 11 -3.19 -4.25 -15.46
CA GLY A 11 -2.64 -3.04 -16.10
C GLY A 11 -3.61 -2.36 -17.06
N LYS A 12 -4.49 -3.11 -17.75
CA LYS A 12 -5.58 -2.55 -18.57
C LYS A 12 -6.53 -1.70 -17.73
N LYS A 13 -7.03 -2.24 -16.60
CA LYS A 13 -7.94 -1.50 -15.70
C LYS A 13 -7.25 -0.32 -15.03
N THR A 14 -5.95 -0.43 -14.72
CA THR A 14 -5.16 0.70 -14.20
C THR A 14 -5.14 1.84 -15.22
N VAL A 15 -4.84 1.54 -16.49
CA VAL A 15 -4.85 2.54 -17.57
C VAL A 15 -6.24 3.14 -17.78
N GLU A 16 -7.29 2.32 -17.77
CA GLU A 16 -8.68 2.80 -17.85
C GLU A 16 -9.02 3.77 -16.70
N GLY A 17 -8.59 3.44 -15.46
CA GLY A 17 -8.77 4.33 -14.31
C GLY A 17 -8.03 5.66 -14.46
N LEU A 18 -6.77 5.63 -14.93
CA LEU A 18 -5.99 6.83 -15.21
C LEU A 18 -6.65 7.70 -16.28
N ASN A 19 -7.12 7.09 -17.39
CA ASN A 19 -7.83 7.80 -18.45
C ASN A 19 -9.11 8.48 -17.94
N GLY A 20 -9.82 7.84 -17.00
CA GLY A 20 -10.99 8.44 -16.32
C GLY A 20 -10.67 9.71 -15.53
N LEU A 21 -9.39 9.87 -15.13
CA LEU A 21 -8.87 11.07 -14.46
C LEU A 21 -8.20 12.05 -15.43
N GLY A 22 -8.25 11.80 -16.75
CA GLY A 22 -7.55 12.59 -17.75
C GLY A 22 -6.04 12.38 -17.78
N LEU A 23 -5.54 11.29 -17.19
CA LEU A 23 -4.13 10.93 -17.13
C LEU A 23 -3.84 9.70 -17.99
N THR A 24 -2.59 9.54 -18.34
CA THR A 24 -2.05 8.34 -18.99
C THR A 24 -0.97 7.70 -18.11
N GLY A 25 -0.50 6.51 -18.46
CA GLY A 25 0.63 5.91 -17.74
C GLY A 25 1.94 6.71 -17.86
N ASN A 26 2.08 7.57 -18.89
CA ASN A 26 3.24 8.44 -19.05
C ASN A 26 3.24 9.64 -18.09
N ASP A 27 2.10 9.95 -17.47
CA ASP A 27 1.97 11.02 -16.50
C ASP A 27 2.32 10.56 -15.08
N ILE A 28 2.58 9.25 -14.90
CA ILE A 28 2.91 8.66 -13.61
C ILE A 28 4.41 8.73 -13.35
N ASP A 29 4.79 9.39 -12.27
CA ASP A 29 6.17 9.63 -11.87
C ASP A 29 6.79 8.49 -11.05
N GLY A 30 5.97 7.61 -10.48
CA GLY A 30 6.43 6.47 -9.71
C GLY A 30 5.29 5.58 -9.21
N ILE A 31 5.63 4.31 -9.00
CA ILE A 31 4.78 3.33 -8.34
C ILE A 31 5.42 2.98 -7.01
N LEU A 32 4.69 3.17 -5.92
CA LEU A 32 5.10 2.81 -4.57
C LEU A 32 4.41 1.51 -4.20
N ILE A 33 5.16 0.46 -3.93
CA ILE A 33 4.61 -0.85 -3.57
C ILE A 33 4.65 -1.03 -2.06
N THR A 34 3.48 -1.29 -1.47
CA THR A 34 3.35 -1.57 -0.04
C THR A 34 3.96 -2.93 0.31
N HIS A 35 3.61 -3.96 -0.47
CA HIS A 35 4.13 -5.33 -0.34
C HIS A 35 3.82 -6.17 -1.61
N GLU A 36 4.33 -7.39 -1.66
CA GLU A 36 4.36 -8.23 -2.87
C GLU A 36 3.12 -9.10 -3.12
N HIS A 37 2.06 -9.02 -2.34
CA HIS A 37 0.87 -9.84 -2.60
C HIS A 37 0.24 -9.53 -3.95
N SER A 38 -0.37 -10.53 -4.58
CA SER A 38 -0.84 -10.45 -5.96
C SER A 38 -1.88 -9.35 -6.21
N ASP A 39 -2.72 -9.08 -5.24
CA ASP A 39 -3.73 -8.02 -5.25
C ASP A 39 -3.14 -6.61 -5.06
N HIS A 40 -1.82 -6.49 -4.90
CA HIS A 40 -1.07 -5.23 -4.89
C HIS A 40 -0.17 -5.04 -6.12
N ILE A 41 0.22 -6.12 -6.79
CA ILE A 41 1.21 -6.06 -7.88
C ILE A 41 0.76 -6.63 -9.22
N ASN A 42 -0.46 -7.17 -9.35
CA ASN A 42 -0.93 -7.88 -10.53
C ASN A 42 -0.78 -7.09 -11.86
N GLY A 43 -0.95 -5.78 -11.83
CA GLY A 43 -0.77 -4.90 -13.00
C GLY A 43 0.66 -4.41 -13.21
N LEU A 44 1.55 -4.60 -12.24
CA LEU A 44 2.89 -3.98 -12.19
C LEU A 44 3.70 -4.28 -13.45
N GLY A 45 3.77 -5.55 -13.86
CA GLY A 45 4.53 -5.95 -15.04
C GLY A 45 4.11 -5.24 -16.32
N VAL A 46 2.80 -5.00 -16.49
CA VAL A 46 2.28 -4.27 -17.65
C VAL A 46 2.67 -2.80 -17.58
N MET A 47 2.51 -2.16 -16.41
CA MET A 47 2.84 -0.75 -16.23
C MET A 47 4.33 -0.48 -16.44
N CYS A 48 5.19 -1.32 -15.89
CA CYS A 48 6.65 -1.25 -16.11
C CYS A 48 7.03 -1.37 -17.59
N ARG A 49 6.56 -2.43 -18.27
CA ARG A 49 6.94 -2.67 -19.68
C ARG A 49 6.38 -1.64 -20.64
N LYS A 50 5.17 -1.16 -20.40
CA LYS A 50 4.49 -0.25 -21.33
C LYS A 50 4.94 1.21 -21.15
N PHE A 51 5.21 1.64 -19.92
CA PHE A 51 5.42 3.05 -19.60
C PHE A 51 6.79 3.34 -18.97
N GLY A 52 7.55 2.31 -18.58
CA GLY A 52 8.87 2.49 -17.97
C GLY A 52 8.83 3.21 -16.62
N ILE A 53 7.75 3.04 -15.84
CA ILE A 53 7.54 3.79 -14.60
C ILE A 53 8.47 3.26 -13.52
N PRO A 54 9.22 4.14 -12.80
CA PRO A 54 10.04 3.74 -11.66
C PRO A 54 9.19 3.11 -10.53
N VAL A 55 9.71 2.04 -9.92
CA VAL A 55 9.05 1.28 -8.86
C VAL A 55 9.85 1.41 -7.57
N TYR A 56 9.19 1.80 -6.50
CA TYR A 56 9.78 1.98 -5.18
C TYR A 56 9.20 0.95 -4.21
N GLY A 57 10.05 0.22 -3.53
CA GLY A 57 9.65 -0.77 -2.53
C GLY A 57 10.79 -1.09 -1.59
N THR A 58 10.49 -1.72 -0.47
CA THR A 58 11.53 -2.22 0.44
C THR A 58 12.36 -3.32 -0.22
N LYS A 59 13.54 -3.59 0.33
CA LYS A 59 14.42 -4.65 -0.21
C LYS A 59 13.73 -6.01 -0.23
N GLY A 60 13.01 -6.35 0.84
CA GLY A 60 12.27 -7.60 0.94
C GLY A 60 11.16 -7.70 -0.10
N THR A 61 10.34 -6.65 -0.22
CA THR A 61 9.26 -6.56 -1.22
C THR A 61 9.81 -6.68 -2.65
N ILE A 62 10.87 -5.95 -3.01
CA ILE A 62 11.46 -6.02 -4.37
C ILE A 62 12.03 -7.41 -4.64
N SER A 63 12.70 -8.03 -3.65
CA SER A 63 13.22 -9.39 -3.81
C SER A 63 12.09 -10.39 -4.04
N ALA A 64 10.99 -10.30 -3.28
CA ALA A 64 9.85 -11.17 -3.44
C ALA A 64 9.12 -10.96 -4.79
N ILE A 65 8.98 -9.71 -5.26
CA ILE A 65 8.41 -9.40 -6.58
C ILE A 65 9.17 -10.10 -7.71
N ARG A 66 10.50 -10.19 -7.63
CA ARG A 66 11.32 -10.85 -8.64
C ARG A 66 11.07 -12.35 -8.77
N GLU A 67 10.59 -12.98 -7.71
CA GLU A 67 10.22 -14.41 -7.70
C GLU A 67 8.82 -14.67 -8.29
N VAL A 68 8.03 -13.60 -8.56
CA VAL A 68 6.66 -13.71 -9.07
C VAL A 68 6.68 -13.89 -10.59
N SER A 69 6.56 -15.13 -11.07
CA SER A 69 6.69 -15.48 -12.49
C SER A 69 5.62 -14.88 -13.41
N ASN A 70 4.40 -14.64 -12.92
CA ASN A 70 3.28 -14.14 -13.72
C ASN A 70 3.36 -12.64 -14.06
N LEU A 71 4.28 -11.88 -13.47
CA LEU A 71 4.55 -10.49 -13.82
C LEU A 71 5.29 -10.36 -15.17
N GLY A 72 5.89 -11.44 -15.65
CA GLY A 72 6.75 -11.47 -16.83
C GLY A 72 8.10 -10.78 -16.58
N LYS A 73 8.88 -10.56 -17.64
CA LYS A 73 10.19 -9.92 -17.51
C LYS A 73 10.05 -8.47 -17.05
N LEU A 74 10.74 -8.14 -15.98
CA LEU A 74 10.86 -6.79 -15.42
C LEU A 74 12.28 -6.26 -15.69
N ASP A 75 12.39 -4.95 -15.93
CA ASP A 75 13.68 -4.28 -16.05
C ASP A 75 14.15 -3.86 -14.66
N ASP A 76 15.26 -4.43 -14.22
CA ASP A 76 15.84 -4.14 -12.90
C ASP A 76 16.20 -2.67 -12.68
N SER A 77 16.47 -1.92 -13.75
CA SER A 77 16.78 -0.49 -13.66
C SER A 77 15.60 0.36 -13.17
N LEU A 78 14.37 -0.15 -13.25
CA LEU A 78 13.19 0.56 -12.76
C LEU A 78 13.01 0.45 -11.24
N PHE A 79 13.69 -0.50 -10.58
CA PHE A 79 13.46 -0.76 -9.17
C PHE A 79 14.39 0.04 -8.26
N HIS A 80 13.79 0.81 -7.37
CA HIS A 80 14.46 1.64 -6.37
C HIS A 80 14.16 1.12 -4.97
N VAL A 81 15.20 0.67 -4.27
CA VAL A 81 15.06 0.20 -2.87
C VAL A 81 14.90 1.39 -1.95
N ILE A 82 13.82 1.37 -1.17
CA ILE A 82 13.57 2.29 -0.07
C ILE A 82 13.69 1.56 1.28
N ARG A 83 13.73 2.32 2.37
CA ARG A 83 13.75 1.77 3.72
C ARG A 83 12.60 2.33 4.54
N ALA A 84 11.98 1.47 5.34
CA ALA A 84 10.99 1.91 6.29
C ALA A 84 11.60 2.94 7.26
N ASP A 85 10.82 3.94 7.62
CA ASP A 85 11.16 5.06 8.49
C ASP A 85 12.23 6.03 7.92
N GLU A 86 12.72 5.80 6.70
CA GLU A 86 13.59 6.75 5.99
C GLU A 86 12.78 7.50 4.93
N LYS A 87 12.56 8.80 5.16
CA LYS A 87 11.87 9.64 4.19
C LYS A 87 12.72 9.92 2.96
N PHE A 88 12.08 10.01 1.81
CA PHE A 88 12.70 10.42 0.54
C PHE A 88 11.78 11.37 -0.23
N ILE A 89 12.31 11.99 -1.28
CA ILE A 89 11.56 12.96 -2.09
C ILE A 89 11.39 12.42 -3.50
N LEU A 90 10.16 12.38 -3.97
CA LEU A 90 9.82 12.16 -5.36
C LEU A 90 9.30 13.48 -5.96
N LYS A 91 10.14 14.13 -6.77
CA LYS A 91 9.88 15.47 -7.30
C LYS A 91 9.58 16.48 -6.17
N ASP A 92 8.31 16.78 -5.94
CA ASP A 92 7.83 17.77 -4.97
C ASP A 92 7.08 17.13 -3.77
N ILE A 93 6.94 15.80 -3.77
CA ILE A 93 6.29 15.07 -2.68
C ILE A 93 7.34 14.43 -1.77
N THR A 94 7.24 14.70 -0.48
CA THR A 94 7.98 13.92 0.53
C THR A 94 7.19 12.64 0.83
N VAL A 95 7.85 11.50 0.65
CA VAL A 95 7.33 10.16 0.93
C VAL A 95 8.01 9.60 2.16
N ASN A 96 7.22 9.09 3.10
CA ASN A 96 7.75 8.48 4.31
C ASN A 96 7.09 7.10 4.49
N PRO A 97 7.78 6.01 4.13
CA PRO A 97 7.30 4.66 4.37
C PRO A 97 7.36 4.35 5.86
N MET A 98 6.35 3.69 6.40
CA MET A 98 6.30 3.22 7.79
C MET A 98 6.08 1.72 7.83
N LYS A 99 6.69 1.04 8.81
CA LYS A 99 6.50 -0.39 9.00
C LYS A 99 5.07 -0.72 9.36
N ILE A 100 4.57 -1.83 8.85
CA ILE A 100 3.27 -2.38 9.25
C ILE A 100 3.41 -3.85 9.60
N SER A 101 2.47 -4.37 10.38
CA SER A 101 2.39 -5.79 10.70
C SER A 101 1.50 -6.49 9.67
N HIS A 102 2.13 -7.20 8.73
CA HIS A 102 1.45 -8.00 7.72
C HIS A 102 2.27 -9.24 7.35
N ASP A 103 1.65 -10.25 6.73
CA ASP A 103 2.30 -11.53 6.37
C ASP A 103 3.02 -11.48 5.01
N ALA A 104 3.79 -10.42 4.80
CA ALA A 104 4.59 -10.16 3.62
C ALA A 104 6.10 -10.07 3.96
N ALA A 105 6.96 -9.96 2.96
CA ALA A 105 8.40 -10.01 3.14
C ALA A 105 8.96 -8.81 3.93
N GLU A 106 8.55 -7.59 3.59
CA GLU A 106 8.95 -6.37 4.27
C GLU A 106 7.91 -5.25 4.02
N PRO A 107 6.68 -5.41 4.56
CA PRO A 107 5.55 -4.56 4.22
C PRO A 107 5.64 -3.17 4.85
N VAL A 108 5.14 -2.16 4.11
CA VAL A 108 5.08 -0.77 4.56
C VAL A 108 3.76 -0.11 4.18
N ALA A 109 3.33 0.85 4.98
CA ALA A 109 2.34 1.87 4.61
C ALA A 109 3.08 3.13 4.17
N TYR A 110 2.40 4.04 3.48
CA TYR A 110 3.01 5.27 2.98
C TYR A 110 2.33 6.50 3.55
N ARG A 111 3.15 7.45 3.98
CA ARG A 111 2.75 8.81 4.36
C ARG A 111 3.34 9.79 3.35
N PHE A 112 2.55 10.77 2.97
CA PHE A 112 2.91 11.79 1.97
C PHE A 112 2.79 13.18 2.58
N GLN A 113 3.67 14.08 2.15
CA GLN A 113 3.59 15.48 2.49
C GLN A 113 3.84 16.35 1.26
N TYR A 114 2.94 17.28 1.01
CA TYR A 114 3.02 18.28 -0.06
C TYR A 114 2.27 19.54 0.32
N GLY A 115 2.84 20.73 0.08
CA GLY A 115 2.17 22.02 0.29
C GLY A 115 1.63 22.24 1.70
N GLY A 116 2.27 21.67 2.73
CA GLY A 116 1.80 21.72 4.12
C GLY A 116 0.71 20.71 4.46
N ARG A 117 0.20 19.95 3.49
CA ARG A 117 -0.78 18.87 3.67
C ARG A 117 -0.11 17.53 3.83
N ARG A 118 -0.75 16.65 4.62
CA ARG A 118 -0.28 15.29 4.90
C ARG A 118 -1.38 14.29 4.63
N MET A 119 -1.04 13.21 3.94
CA MET A 119 -1.95 12.08 3.78
C MET A 119 -1.24 10.76 4.04
N ALA A 120 -2.00 9.73 4.36
CA ALA A 120 -1.46 8.38 4.48
C ALA A 120 -2.35 7.35 3.78
N VAL A 121 -1.70 6.28 3.30
CA VAL A 121 -2.32 5.06 2.81
C VAL A 121 -1.81 3.94 3.69
N ALA A 122 -2.68 3.39 4.52
CA ALA A 122 -2.39 2.34 5.49
C ALA A 122 -3.39 1.19 5.32
N THR A 123 -3.05 0.29 4.40
CA THR A 123 -3.77 -0.95 4.10
C THR A 123 -3.02 -2.14 4.63
N ASP A 124 -3.69 -3.27 4.76
CA ASP A 124 -3.10 -4.56 5.15
C ASP A 124 -2.37 -4.52 6.50
N LEU A 125 -3.06 -3.94 7.49
CA LEU A 125 -2.60 -3.92 8.88
C LEU A 125 -3.20 -5.09 9.66
N GLY A 126 -2.37 -6.02 10.12
CA GLY A 126 -2.84 -7.09 11.01
C GLY A 126 -3.15 -6.59 12.41
N ILE A 127 -2.29 -5.74 12.95
CA ILE A 127 -2.44 -5.08 14.25
C ILE A 127 -1.75 -3.72 14.24
N TYR A 128 -2.20 -2.79 15.07
CA TYR A 128 -1.53 -1.52 15.30
C TYR A 128 -1.02 -1.41 16.74
N ASP A 129 -0.01 -0.60 16.93
CA ASP A 129 0.61 -0.26 18.19
C ASP A 129 0.76 1.26 18.33
N GLU A 130 1.45 1.71 19.37
CA GLU A 130 1.69 3.14 19.60
C GLU A 130 2.53 3.78 18.48
N TYR A 131 3.48 3.05 17.92
CA TYR A 131 4.25 3.51 16.77
C TYR A 131 3.33 3.80 15.57
N THR A 132 2.37 2.92 15.28
CA THR A 132 1.39 3.11 14.20
C THR A 132 0.54 4.35 14.45
N VAL A 133 0.04 4.51 15.68
CA VAL A 133 -0.76 5.69 16.08
C VAL A 133 0.05 6.97 15.91
N GLU A 134 1.25 7.05 16.47
CA GLU A 134 2.10 8.24 16.35
C GLU A 134 2.46 8.55 14.89
N SER A 135 2.65 7.51 14.09
CA SER A 135 2.96 7.65 12.66
C SER A 135 1.80 8.22 11.85
N LEU A 136 0.56 7.89 12.21
CA LEU A 136 -0.64 8.31 11.47
C LEU A 136 -1.33 9.55 12.05
N LYS A 137 -0.82 10.12 13.15
CA LYS A 137 -1.35 11.37 13.71
C LYS A 137 -1.23 12.56 12.77
N CYS A 138 -2.19 13.46 12.88
CA CYS A 138 -2.20 14.75 12.18
C CYS A 138 -2.16 14.62 10.65
N MET A 139 -2.79 13.61 10.07
CA MET A 139 -3.02 13.54 8.62
C MET A 139 -4.22 14.42 8.24
N ASP A 140 -4.16 15.08 7.09
CA ASP A 140 -5.28 15.82 6.49
C ASP A 140 -6.18 14.90 5.66
N ALA A 141 -5.67 13.72 5.27
CA ALA A 141 -6.42 12.65 4.62
C ALA A 141 -5.81 11.30 4.98
N LEU A 142 -6.66 10.30 5.21
CA LEU A 142 -6.23 8.96 5.59
C LEU A 142 -7.05 7.91 4.84
N LEU A 143 -6.36 7.04 4.11
CA LEU A 143 -6.91 5.79 3.60
C LEU A 143 -6.51 4.69 4.60
N LEU A 144 -7.47 4.25 5.39
CA LEU A 144 -7.25 3.28 6.47
C LEU A 144 -8.02 2.00 6.18
N GLU A 145 -7.37 0.85 6.40
CA GLU A 145 -8.02 -0.44 6.29
C GLU A 145 -9.19 -0.60 7.27
N ALA A 146 -10.28 -1.18 6.77
CA ALA A 146 -11.40 -1.73 7.55
C ALA A 146 -11.87 -2.98 6.79
N ASN A 147 -11.22 -4.12 7.05
CA ASN A 147 -11.29 -5.28 6.17
C ASN A 147 -12.55 -6.14 6.39
N HIS A 148 -12.91 -6.42 7.64
CA HIS A 148 -13.95 -7.39 7.93
C HIS A 148 -14.70 -7.08 9.24
N ASP A 149 -15.96 -7.49 9.28
CA ASP A 149 -16.69 -7.74 10.52
C ASP A 149 -16.31 -9.11 11.09
N ILE A 150 -15.96 -9.15 12.38
CA ILE A 150 -15.46 -10.37 13.04
C ILE A 150 -16.50 -11.50 13.00
N ASN A 151 -17.78 -11.19 13.29
CA ASN A 151 -18.83 -12.20 13.32
C ASN A 151 -19.14 -12.72 11.92
N MET A 152 -19.23 -11.82 10.93
CA MET A 152 -19.45 -12.21 9.53
C MET A 152 -18.30 -13.07 9.01
N LEU A 153 -17.05 -12.75 9.36
CA LEU A 153 -15.92 -13.58 8.99
C LEU A 153 -15.99 -14.97 9.63
N GLN A 154 -16.33 -15.03 10.93
CA GLN A 154 -16.42 -16.31 11.65
C GLN A 154 -17.48 -17.24 11.08
N VAL A 155 -18.67 -16.75 10.73
CA VAL A 155 -19.77 -17.55 10.17
C VAL A 155 -19.69 -17.70 8.65
N GLY A 156 -18.87 -16.88 7.98
CA GLY A 156 -18.72 -16.88 6.52
C GLY A 156 -18.16 -18.19 5.94
N PRO A 157 -18.19 -18.35 4.61
CA PRO A 157 -17.83 -19.60 3.93
C PRO A 157 -16.33 -19.87 3.83
N TYR A 158 -15.48 -18.96 4.30
CA TYR A 158 -14.03 -19.12 4.20
C TYR A 158 -13.52 -20.34 4.99
N PRO A 159 -12.53 -21.08 4.48
CA PRO A 159 -11.86 -22.14 5.21
C PRO A 159 -11.28 -21.66 6.53
N TYR A 160 -11.24 -22.53 7.54
CA TYR A 160 -10.78 -22.16 8.89
C TYR A 160 -9.38 -21.52 8.90
N TYR A 161 -8.43 -22.09 8.15
CA TYR A 161 -7.06 -21.56 8.09
C TYR A 161 -7.00 -20.11 7.56
N LEU A 162 -7.88 -19.78 6.59
CA LEU A 162 -7.95 -18.42 6.04
C LEU A 162 -8.56 -17.45 7.05
N LYS A 163 -9.59 -17.87 7.79
CA LYS A 163 -10.14 -17.06 8.88
C LYS A 163 -9.08 -16.77 9.94
N GLN A 164 -8.29 -17.78 10.34
CA GLN A 164 -7.20 -17.58 11.30
C GLN A 164 -6.10 -16.65 10.78
N ARG A 165 -5.76 -16.75 9.49
CA ARG A 165 -4.82 -15.84 8.83
C ARG A 165 -5.33 -14.39 8.88
N ILE A 166 -6.59 -14.16 8.50
CA ILE A 166 -7.21 -12.83 8.46
C ILE A 166 -7.28 -12.23 9.88
N LEU A 167 -7.69 -13.01 10.88
CA LEU A 167 -7.81 -12.56 12.28
C LEU A 167 -6.48 -12.44 13.02
N GLY A 168 -5.40 -12.96 12.46
CA GLY A 168 -4.08 -12.95 13.09
C GLY A 168 -3.44 -11.57 13.13
N ASN A 169 -2.47 -11.38 14.03
CA ASN A 169 -1.74 -10.12 14.19
C ASN A 169 -0.98 -9.67 12.92
N ARG A 170 -0.83 -10.54 11.95
CA ARG A 170 -0.24 -10.26 10.63
C ARG A 170 -1.26 -10.39 9.50
N GLY A 171 -2.54 -10.45 9.83
CA GLY A 171 -3.65 -10.49 8.88
C GLY A 171 -4.13 -9.08 8.53
N HIS A 172 -5.38 -8.78 8.90
CA HIS A 172 -6.05 -7.53 8.54
C HIS A 172 -6.83 -6.93 9.70
N LEU A 173 -6.92 -5.60 9.77
CA LEU A 173 -7.73 -4.93 10.77
C LEU A 173 -9.22 -5.22 10.55
N SER A 174 -9.89 -5.66 11.62
CA SER A 174 -11.34 -5.67 11.65
C SER A 174 -11.91 -4.24 11.62
N ASN A 175 -13.17 -4.11 11.22
CA ASN A 175 -13.88 -2.82 11.24
C ASN A 175 -13.86 -2.19 12.64
N GLU A 176 -13.96 -3.01 13.70
CA GLU A 176 -13.90 -2.54 15.09
C GLU A 176 -12.51 -2.01 15.46
N LEU A 177 -11.43 -2.73 15.11
CA LEU A 177 -10.06 -2.26 15.38
C LEU A 177 -9.72 -1.02 14.55
N SER A 178 -10.16 -0.97 13.30
CA SER A 178 -10.04 0.23 12.46
C SER A 178 -10.73 1.44 13.09
N GLY A 179 -11.97 1.27 13.56
CA GLY A 179 -12.70 2.34 14.26
C GLY A 179 -12.00 2.80 15.54
N LYS A 180 -11.42 1.88 16.32
CA LYS A 180 -10.63 2.21 17.51
C LYS A 180 -9.35 2.98 17.15
N LEU A 181 -8.65 2.57 16.10
CA LEU A 181 -7.49 3.30 15.61
C LEU A 181 -7.90 4.70 15.13
N LEU A 182 -8.92 4.79 14.29
CA LEU A 182 -9.42 6.06 13.78
C LEU A 182 -9.79 7.02 14.91
N SER A 183 -10.46 6.54 15.98
CA SER A 183 -10.83 7.38 17.11
C SER A 183 -9.64 8.00 17.86
N ARG A 184 -8.45 7.39 17.77
CA ARG A 184 -7.20 7.93 18.32
C ARG A 184 -6.50 8.93 17.39
N LEU A 185 -6.89 8.94 16.12
CA LEU A 185 -6.28 9.77 15.07
C LEU A 185 -7.10 11.02 14.76
N LEU A 186 -8.40 11.02 15.10
CA LEU A 186 -9.31 12.13 14.81
C LEU A 186 -8.82 13.44 15.41
N HIS A 187 -8.90 14.49 14.62
CA HIS A 187 -8.67 15.89 14.99
C HIS A 187 -9.45 16.81 14.04
N ASP A 188 -9.49 18.11 14.30
CA ASP A 188 -10.36 19.05 13.60
C ASP A 188 -10.15 19.16 12.07
N ASN A 189 -9.06 18.65 11.55
CA ASN A 189 -8.70 18.73 10.12
C ASN A 189 -8.66 17.37 9.38
N LEU A 190 -8.99 16.28 10.06
CA LEU A 190 -9.06 14.94 9.44
C LEU A 190 -10.46 14.61 9.01
#